data_7252fa23e14b52555c1197c8cabd579c
#
_entry.id   7252fa23e14b52555c1197c8cabd579c
#
_cell.length_a   1.000
_cell.length_b   1.000
_cell.length_c   1.000
_cell.angle_alpha   90.00
_cell.angle_beta   90.00
_cell.angle_gamma   90.00
#
_symmetry.space_group_name_H-M   'P 1'
#
loop_
_entity.id
_entity.type
_entity.pdbx_description
1 polymer ?
#
loop_
_entity_poly.entity_id
_entity_poly.type
_entity_poly.pdbx_seq_one_letter_code
_entity_poly.pdbx_strand_id
1 'polypeptide(L)'
;MKILITGTTQGIGKAIAEKFLAEGHTVVGIDRSVSSISCDTYSHYQCDIRDFENLPEIDGVEVLINNAGTQNEGDIDVNLKALIRITEKYGIHPGIRSILNIGSASGHTGAEFPEYCASKGGVIAYTKNVALRVAQFGATCNSLDPGGVITPLNDCVVNDPQLWDEIMEQTPLKRWATPEEIAHWAYFLTVENSFCTGQSIVVDGGESINSHFVWPENL
;
A
#
# COMPACT_ATOMS: atom_id res chain seq x y z
N MET A 1 10.95 12.93 -10.49
CA MET A 1 11.36 11.56 -10.12
C MET A 1 10.61 10.55 -10.97
N LYS A 2 11.19 9.36 -11.16
CA LYS A 2 10.51 8.22 -11.79
C LYS A 2 9.96 7.26 -10.73
N ILE A 3 8.65 7.11 -10.72
CA ILE A 3 7.92 6.35 -9.72
C ILE A 3 7.38 5.07 -10.35
N LEU A 4 7.69 3.92 -9.80
CA LEU A 4 7.08 2.64 -10.17
C LEU A 4 6.01 2.25 -9.16
N ILE A 5 4.79 1.99 -9.65
CA ILE A 5 3.64 1.63 -8.80
C ILE A 5 3.02 0.35 -9.35
N THR A 6 2.76 -0.62 -8.49
CA THR A 6 1.99 -1.81 -8.85
C THR A 6 0.51 -1.67 -8.46
N GLY A 7 -0.41 -2.15 -9.31
CA GLY A 7 -1.86 -2.10 -9.05
C GLY A 7 -2.48 -0.72 -9.29
N THR A 8 -2.23 -0.10 -10.45
CA THR A 8 -2.59 1.30 -10.75
C THR A 8 -3.93 1.51 -11.44
N THR A 9 -4.70 0.46 -11.70
CA THR A 9 -5.93 0.60 -12.51
C THR A 9 -7.15 1.02 -11.72
N GLN A 10 -7.15 0.86 -10.40
CA GLN A 10 -8.26 1.21 -9.51
C GLN A 10 -7.82 1.47 -8.08
N GLY A 11 -8.74 1.95 -7.25
CA GLY A 11 -8.59 2.10 -5.80
C GLY A 11 -7.35 2.90 -5.38
N ILE A 12 -6.68 2.46 -4.33
CA ILE A 12 -5.52 3.15 -3.73
C ILE A 12 -4.40 3.38 -4.75
N GLY A 13 -4.04 2.36 -5.53
CA GLY A 13 -2.93 2.47 -6.48
C GLY A 13 -3.18 3.48 -7.60
N LYS A 14 -4.43 3.59 -8.06
CA LYS A 14 -4.82 4.61 -9.04
C LYS A 14 -4.72 6.01 -8.43
N ALA A 15 -5.27 6.22 -7.24
CA ALA A 15 -5.19 7.50 -6.55
C ALA A 15 -3.74 7.93 -6.26
N ILE A 16 -2.87 6.98 -5.88
CA ILE A 16 -1.44 7.24 -5.72
C ILE A 16 -0.85 7.69 -7.06
N ALA A 17 -1.08 6.95 -8.14
CA ALA A 17 -0.55 7.31 -9.46
C ALA A 17 -0.98 8.71 -9.90
N GLU A 18 -2.28 9.03 -9.77
CA GLU A 18 -2.84 10.35 -10.09
C GLU A 18 -2.25 11.47 -9.21
N LYS A 19 -2.03 11.22 -7.92
CA LYS A 19 -1.37 12.18 -7.01
C LYS A 19 0.05 12.49 -7.47
N PHE A 20 0.87 11.48 -7.78
CA PHE A 20 2.24 11.70 -8.21
C PHE A 20 2.32 12.39 -9.59
N LEU A 21 1.41 12.08 -10.51
CA LEU A 21 1.30 12.76 -11.79
C LEU A 21 0.95 14.24 -11.63
N ALA A 22 0.01 14.55 -10.74
CA ALA A 22 -0.39 15.93 -10.44
C ALA A 22 0.75 16.76 -9.82
N GLU A 23 1.68 16.10 -9.11
CA GLU A 23 2.89 16.73 -8.55
C GLU A 23 4.07 16.77 -9.54
N GLY A 24 3.84 16.46 -10.83
CA GLY A 24 4.82 16.58 -11.89
C GLY A 24 5.85 15.47 -11.96
N HIS A 25 5.57 14.30 -11.39
CA HIS A 25 6.43 13.14 -11.49
C HIS A 25 6.11 12.28 -12.72
N THR A 26 7.06 11.46 -13.14
CA THR A 26 6.83 10.41 -14.15
C THR A 26 6.42 9.13 -13.43
N VAL A 27 5.29 8.55 -13.82
CA VAL A 27 4.77 7.32 -13.19
C VAL A 27 4.77 6.17 -14.19
N VAL A 28 5.26 5.03 -13.75
CA VAL A 28 5.16 3.75 -14.46
C VAL A 28 4.25 2.84 -13.64
N GLY A 29 3.13 2.42 -14.23
CA GLY A 29 2.21 1.48 -13.63
C GLY A 29 2.41 0.05 -14.14
N ILE A 30 2.37 -0.93 -13.24
CA ILE A 30 2.24 -2.34 -13.58
C ILE A 30 0.91 -2.84 -13.01
N ASP A 31 0.03 -3.37 -13.85
CA ASP A 31 -1.25 -3.94 -13.44
C ASP A 31 -1.68 -5.05 -14.42
N ARG A 32 -2.44 -6.02 -13.94
CA ARG A 32 -3.02 -7.08 -14.80
C ARG A 32 -4.13 -6.56 -15.71
N SER A 33 -4.72 -5.43 -15.40
CA SER A 33 -5.82 -4.79 -16.11
C SER A 33 -5.34 -3.63 -16.98
N VAL A 34 -6.16 -3.22 -17.94
CA VAL A 34 -5.90 -2.04 -18.78
C VAL A 34 -6.10 -0.77 -17.97
N SER A 35 -5.19 0.18 -18.07
CA SER A 35 -5.29 1.47 -17.37
C SER A 35 -6.33 2.40 -17.99
N SER A 36 -6.97 3.18 -17.12
CA SER A 36 -7.80 4.33 -17.48
C SER A 36 -7.09 5.69 -17.34
N ILE A 37 -5.82 5.68 -16.87
CA ILE A 37 -5.05 6.91 -16.72
C ILE A 37 -4.52 7.33 -18.09
N SER A 38 -4.80 8.58 -18.49
CA SER A 38 -4.32 9.19 -19.73
C SER A 38 -3.52 10.45 -19.37
N CYS A 39 -2.19 10.34 -19.43
CA CYS A 39 -1.27 11.43 -19.12
C CYS A 39 0.06 11.18 -19.82
N ASP A 40 0.69 12.20 -20.39
CA ASP A 40 1.96 12.07 -21.16
C ASP A 40 3.14 11.58 -20.31
N THR A 41 3.08 11.81 -18.98
CA THR A 41 4.11 11.36 -18.02
C THR A 41 3.74 10.05 -17.34
N TYR A 42 2.71 9.34 -17.82
CA TYR A 42 2.31 8.01 -17.36
C TYR A 42 2.57 6.94 -18.41
N SER A 43 3.21 5.86 -18.00
CA SER A 43 3.36 4.64 -18.81
C SER A 43 2.73 3.46 -18.09
N HIS A 44 2.11 2.56 -18.84
CA HIS A 44 1.42 1.40 -18.28
C HIS A 44 1.91 0.10 -18.91
N TYR A 45 2.25 -0.86 -18.07
CA TYR A 45 2.53 -2.23 -18.47
C TYR A 45 1.43 -3.16 -17.96
N GLN A 46 0.69 -3.75 -18.88
CA GLN A 46 -0.31 -4.76 -18.52
C GLN A 46 0.40 -6.09 -18.26
N CYS A 47 0.61 -6.42 -16.99
CA CYS A 47 1.32 -7.60 -16.56
C CYS A 47 0.85 -8.04 -15.17
N ASP A 48 0.74 -9.36 -14.96
CA ASP A 48 0.56 -9.92 -13.61
C ASP A 48 1.90 -9.89 -12.87
N ILE A 49 1.94 -9.30 -11.69
CA ILE A 49 3.16 -9.21 -10.89
C ILE A 49 3.72 -10.56 -10.43
N ARG A 50 2.96 -11.65 -10.58
CA ARG A 50 3.40 -13.04 -10.34
C ARG A 50 4.16 -13.64 -11.53
N ASP A 51 4.01 -13.06 -12.71
CA ASP A 51 4.69 -13.50 -13.93
C ASP A 51 6.09 -12.89 -14.03
N PHE A 52 7.01 -13.43 -13.23
CA PHE A 52 8.35 -12.88 -13.05
C PHE A 52 9.21 -12.92 -14.30
N GLU A 53 8.93 -13.85 -15.21
CA GLU A 53 9.69 -14.00 -16.46
C GLU A 53 9.33 -12.92 -17.49
N ASN A 54 8.11 -12.41 -17.42
CA ASN A 54 7.59 -11.40 -18.35
C ASN A 54 7.46 -10.00 -17.71
N LEU A 55 8.00 -9.78 -16.52
CA LEU A 55 8.07 -8.44 -15.94
C LEU A 55 8.90 -7.52 -16.83
N PRO A 56 8.40 -6.30 -17.17
CA PRO A 56 9.10 -5.36 -18.03
C PRO A 56 10.45 -4.93 -17.48
N GLU A 57 11.38 -4.57 -18.35
CA GLU A 57 12.60 -3.88 -17.94
C GLU A 57 12.30 -2.39 -17.77
N ILE A 58 12.55 -1.87 -16.57
CA ILE A 58 12.27 -0.48 -16.19
C ILE A 58 13.48 0.07 -15.46
N ASP A 59 14.22 0.94 -16.14
CA ASP A 59 15.41 1.57 -15.58
C ASP A 59 15.08 2.89 -14.87
N GLY A 60 15.96 3.29 -13.95
CA GLY A 60 15.93 4.61 -13.32
C GLY A 60 14.75 4.83 -12.38
N VAL A 61 14.25 3.76 -11.75
CA VAL A 61 13.24 3.86 -10.69
C VAL A 61 13.86 4.55 -9.47
N GLU A 62 13.28 5.67 -9.06
CA GLU A 62 13.73 6.40 -7.86
C GLU A 62 12.81 6.11 -6.65
N VAL A 63 11.53 5.84 -6.91
CA VAL A 63 10.56 5.44 -5.88
C VAL A 63 9.81 4.20 -6.35
N LEU A 64 9.74 3.20 -5.48
CA LEU A 64 8.94 1.99 -5.70
C LEU A 64 7.76 1.95 -4.72
N ILE A 65 6.54 1.79 -5.24
CA ILE A 65 5.33 1.61 -4.43
C ILE A 65 4.69 0.28 -4.75
N ASN A 66 4.82 -0.66 -3.83
CA ASN A 66 4.19 -1.97 -3.89
C ASN A 66 2.76 -1.88 -3.35
N ASN A 67 1.80 -1.74 -4.25
CA ASN A 67 0.39 -1.59 -3.88
C ASN A 67 -0.48 -2.76 -4.37
N ALA A 68 -0.14 -3.41 -5.48
CA ALA A 68 -0.94 -4.54 -5.98
C ALA A 68 -1.18 -5.58 -4.90
N GLY A 69 -2.43 -5.98 -4.74
CA GLY A 69 -2.83 -6.93 -3.71
C GLY A 69 -4.21 -7.52 -3.98
N THR A 70 -4.50 -8.60 -3.28
CA THR A 70 -5.77 -9.32 -3.28
C THR A 70 -6.23 -9.57 -1.85
N GLN A 71 -7.48 -9.98 -1.69
CA GLN A 71 -8.07 -10.48 -0.48
C GLN A 71 -8.89 -11.73 -0.80
N ASN A 72 -8.57 -12.85 -0.15
CA ASN A 72 -9.14 -14.18 -0.40
C ASN A 72 -8.86 -14.79 -1.79
N GLU A 73 -7.80 -14.36 -2.47
CA GLU A 73 -7.45 -14.84 -3.81
C GLU A 73 -5.94 -15.08 -3.97
N GLY A 74 -5.37 -16.02 -3.24
CA GLY A 74 -3.94 -16.33 -3.29
C GLY A 74 -3.07 -15.23 -2.69
N ASP A 75 -3.47 -14.75 -1.55
CA ASP A 75 -2.94 -13.57 -0.88
C ASP A 75 -1.43 -13.68 -0.59
N ILE A 76 -0.97 -14.85 -0.18
CA ILE A 76 0.47 -15.08 0.04
C ILE A 76 1.27 -14.90 -1.24
N ASP A 77 0.77 -15.38 -2.37
CA ASP A 77 1.51 -15.32 -3.63
C ASP A 77 1.53 -13.90 -4.20
N VAL A 78 0.41 -13.17 -4.12
CA VAL A 78 0.29 -11.81 -4.65
C VAL A 78 0.87 -10.79 -3.66
N ASN A 79 0.34 -10.75 -2.43
CA ASN A 79 0.64 -9.67 -1.48
C ASN A 79 2.05 -9.76 -0.90
N LEU A 80 2.64 -10.96 -0.84
CA LEU A 80 3.94 -11.15 -0.22
C LEU A 80 5.01 -11.62 -1.21
N LYS A 81 4.84 -12.80 -1.84
CA LYS A 81 5.90 -13.35 -2.70
C LYS A 81 6.17 -12.48 -3.93
N ALA A 82 5.11 -12.01 -4.61
CA ALA A 82 5.29 -11.12 -5.76
C ALA A 82 5.87 -9.77 -5.33
N LEU A 83 5.38 -9.17 -4.23
CA LEU A 83 5.94 -7.94 -3.67
C LEU A 83 7.46 -8.07 -3.40
N ILE A 84 7.90 -9.17 -2.80
CA ILE A 84 9.34 -9.44 -2.57
C ILE A 84 10.08 -9.42 -3.92
N ARG A 85 9.58 -10.15 -4.93
CA ARG A 85 10.21 -10.23 -6.26
C ARG A 85 10.28 -8.89 -6.98
N ILE A 86 9.21 -8.11 -6.93
CA ILE A 86 9.16 -6.74 -7.47
C ILE A 86 10.20 -5.86 -6.78
N THR A 87 10.27 -5.93 -5.45
CA THR A 87 11.25 -5.15 -4.68
C THR A 87 12.68 -5.54 -5.02
N GLU A 88 12.99 -6.84 -5.14
CA GLU A 88 14.33 -7.30 -5.53
C GLU A 88 14.71 -6.85 -6.94
N LYS A 89 13.77 -6.85 -7.88
CA LYS A 89 14.04 -6.44 -9.27
C LYS A 89 14.22 -4.94 -9.43
N TYR A 90 13.38 -4.11 -8.80
CA TYR A 90 13.30 -2.69 -9.09
C TYR A 90 13.66 -1.77 -7.93
N GLY A 91 13.79 -2.30 -6.71
CA GLY A 91 13.96 -1.48 -5.50
C GLY A 91 15.34 -1.52 -4.88
N ILE A 92 16.18 -2.52 -5.17
CA ILE A 92 17.47 -2.69 -4.49
C ILE A 92 18.61 -2.27 -5.41
N HIS A 93 18.83 -0.97 -5.53
CA HIS A 93 19.92 -0.40 -6.34
C HIS A 93 20.30 1.03 -5.87
N PRO A 94 21.49 1.55 -6.21
CA PRO A 94 21.98 2.84 -5.70
C PRO A 94 21.15 4.07 -6.10
N GLY A 95 20.30 3.97 -7.13
CA GLY A 95 19.44 5.07 -7.57
C GLY A 95 18.12 5.17 -6.85
N ILE A 96 17.77 4.18 -6.01
CA ILE A 96 16.53 4.21 -5.24
C ILE A 96 16.59 5.27 -4.14
N ARG A 97 15.49 5.95 -3.88
CA ARG A 97 15.34 6.96 -2.84
C ARG A 97 14.33 6.54 -1.77
N SER A 98 13.26 5.88 -2.19
CA SER A 98 12.25 5.41 -1.24
C SER A 98 11.50 4.18 -1.77
N ILE A 99 11.14 3.28 -0.86
CA ILE A 99 10.25 2.15 -1.11
C ILE A 99 9.08 2.25 -0.15
N LEU A 100 7.87 2.12 -0.67
CA LEU A 100 6.65 2.05 0.12
C LEU A 100 5.92 0.75 -0.18
N ASN A 101 5.62 0.00 0.87
CA ASN A 101 4.78 -1.18 0.79
C ASN A 101 3.39 -0.86 1.33
N ILE A 102 2.32 -1.17 0.59
CA ILE A 102 0.96 -1.06 1.10
C ILE A 102 0.64 -2.33 1.89
N GLY A 103 0.72 -2.17 3.20
CA GLY A 103 0.35 -3.18 4.17
C GLY A 103 -1.16 -3.24 4.43
N SER A 104 -1.54 -3.43 5.69
CA SER A 104 -2.92 -3.34 6.18
C SER A 104 -2.91 -3.31 7.70
N ALA A 105 -3.89 -2.67 8.31
CA ALA A 105 -4.18 -2.79 9.75
C ALA A 105 -4.37 -4.26 10.17
N SER A 106 -4.91 -5.11 9.28
CA SER A 106 -5.07 -6.55 9.52
C SER A 106 -3.74 -7.30 9.73
N GLY A 107 -2.64 -6.79 9.17
CA GLY A 107 -1.30 -7.34 9.42
C GLY A 107 -0.81 -7.14 10.85
N HIS A 108 -1.40 -6.20 11.59
CA HIS A 108 -1.12 -5.93 13.01
C HIS A 108 -2.09 -6.65 13.93
N THR A 109 -3.38 -6.68 13.58
CA THR A 109 -4.44 -7.23 14.44
C THR A 109 -4.61 -8.73 14.28
N GLY A 110 -4.31 -9.28 13.09
CA GLY A 110 -4.57 -10.68 12.74
C GLY A 110 -6.07 -11.00 12.61
N ALA A 111 -6.93 -9.98 12.54
CA ALA A 111 -8.38 -10.16 12.43
C ALA A 111 -8.78 -10.55 11.00
N GLU A 112 -9.71 -11.52 10.89
CA GLU A 112 -10.30 -12.03 9.65
C GLU A 112 -9.25 -12.58 8.63
N PHE A 113 -9.69 -13.19 7.56
CA PHE A 113 -8.90 -13.59 6.37
C PHE A 113 -7.48 -14.11 6.66
N PRO A 114 -7.30 -15.37 7.09
CA PRO A 114 -6.01 -15.89 7.61
C PRO A 114 -4.81 -15.67 6.68
N GLU A 115 -4.93 -15.98 5.38
CA GLU A 115 -3.83 -15.81 4.42
C GLU A 115 -3.53 -14.33 4.16
N TYR A 116 -4.59 -13.49 4.12
CA TYR A 116 -4.43 -12.05 3.97
C TYR A 116 -3.64 -11.45 5.14
N CYS A 117 -4.07 -11.72 6.38
CA CYS A 117 -3.38 -11.26 7.58
C CYS A 117 -1.94 -11.74 7.63
N ALA A 118 -1.70 -13.02 7.34
CA ALA A 118 -0.35 -13.58 7.28
C ALA A 118 0.50 -12.90 6.21
N SER A 119 -0.07 -12.64 5.01
CA SER A 119 0.62 -11.93 3.93
C SER A 119 0.99 -10.51 4.34
N LYS A 120 0.07 -9.76 4.94
CA LYS A 120 0.29 -8.37 5.36
C LYS A 120 1.22 -8.27 6.58
N GLY A 121 1.17 -9.20 7.52
CA GLY A 121 2.18 -9.35 8.57
C GLY A 121 3.57 -9.61 8.02
N GLY A 122 3.66 -10.47 6.98
CA GLY A 122 4.91 -10.70 6.23
C GLY A 122 5.44 -9.45 5.55
N VAL A 123 4.58 -8.62 4.95
CA VAL A 123 4.95 -7.32 4.35
C VAL A 123 5.57 -6.38 5.39
N ILE A 124 4.97 -6.28 6.59
CA ILE A 124 5.49 -5.46 7.70
C ILE A 124 6.90 -5.92 8.10
N ALA A 125 7.10 -7.23 8.24
CA ALA A 125 8.42 -7.78 8.57
C ALA A 125 9.44 -7.56 7.45
N TYR A 126 9.05 -7.78 6.19
CA TYR A 126 9.89 -7.58 5.01
C TYR A 126 10.29 -6.12 4.84
N THR A 127 9.40 -5.17 5.12
CA THR A 127 9.68 -3.72 5.09
C THR A 127 10.90 -3.37 5.95
N LYS A 128 11.01 -3.93 7.15
CA LYS A 128 12.15 -3.71 8.05
C LYS A 128 13.45 -4.28 7.48
N ASN A 129 13.40 -5.45 6.85
CA ASN A 129 14.55 -6.04 6.18
C ASN A 129 15.03 -5.16 5.02
N VAL A 130 14.11 -4.70 4.17
CA VAL A 130 14.43 -3.82 3.04
C VAL A 130 15.02 -2.49 3.52
N ALA A 131 14.44 -1.88 4.56
CA ALA A 131 14.93 -0.63 5.13
C ALA A 131 16.42 -0.71 5.51
N LEU A 132 16.84 -1.79 6.16
CA LEU A 132 18.25 -2.02 6.51
C LEU A 132 19.14 -2.15 5.25
N ARG A 133 18.64 -2.78 4.20
CA ARG A 133 19.40 -3.02 2.98
C ARG A 133 19.54 -1.78 2.10
N VAL A 134 18.50 -0.93 2.02
CA VAL A 134 18.55 0.28 1.19
C VAL A 134 19.18 1.47 1.91
N ALA A 135 19.35 1.41 3.22
CA ALA A 135 20.01 2.45 4.03
C ALA A 135 21.42 2.79 3.53
N GLN A 136 22.17 1.83 2.99
CA GLN A 136 23.47 2.07 2.37
C GLN A 136 23.42 3.01 1.17
N PHE A 137 22.25 3.17 0.55
CA PHE A 137 22.01 4.09 -0.56
C PHE A 137 21.43 5.44 -0.09
N GLY A 138 21.23 5.63 1.22
CA GLY A 138 20.53 6.78 1.79
C GLY A 138 19.03 6.77 1.55
N ALA A 139 18.47 5.61 1.20
CA ALA A 139 17.05 5.43 0.90
C ALA A 139 16.24 5.00 2.12
N THR A 140 14.92 5.28 2.08
CA THR A 140 13.96 4.83 3.10
C THR A 140 13.11 3.67 2.58
N CYS A 141 12.61 2.85 3.50
CA CYS A 141 11.57 1.86 3.20
C CYS A 141 10.58 1.79 4.37
N ASN A 142 9.30 2.03 4.09
CA ASN A 142 8.24 2.00 5.09
C ASN A 142 7.03 1.19 4.61
N SER A 143 6.16 0.81 5.53
CA SER A 143 4.84 0.26 5.25
C SER A 143 3.77 1.29 5.60
N LEU A 144 2.82 1.48 4.70
CA LEU A 144 1.59 2.21 4.94
C LEU A 144 0.48 1.19 5.07
N ASP A 145 -0.18 1.16 6.22
CA ASP A 145 -1.07 0.09 6.62
C ASP A 145 -2.51 0.62 6.82
N PRO A 146 -3.30 0.75 5.72
CA PRO A 146 -4.66 1.24 5.83
C PRO A 146 -5.58 0.27 6.58
N GLY A 147 -6.59 0.84 7.25
CA GLY A 147 -7.82 0.15 7.62
C GLY A 147 -8.81 0.12 6.47
N GLY A 148 -10.09 0.38 6.74
CA GLY A 148 -11.11 0.48 5.70
C GLY A 148 -10.87 1.67 4.77
N VAL A 149 -10.91 1.40 3.44
CA VAL A 149 -10.81 2.42 2.39
C VAL A 149 -11.93 2.21 1.38
N ILE A 150 -12.57 3.28 0.95
CA ILE A 150 -13.67 3.26 -0.02
C ILE A 150 -13.09 2.95 -1.41
N THR A 151 -13.09 1.68 -1.77
CA THR A 151 -12.54 1.16 -3.04
C THR A 151 -13.45 0.06 -3.58
N PRO A 152 -13.36 -0.28 -4.88
CA PRO A 152 -14.12 -1.40 -5.45
C PRO A 152 -13.92 -2.75 -4.75
N LEU A 153 -12.77 -2.97 -4.12
CA LEU A 153 -12.50 -4.18 -3.33
C LEU A 153 -13.46 -4.31 -2.13
N ASN A 154 -13.93 -3.19 -1.61
CA ASN A 154 -14.76 -3.08 -0.42
C ASN A 154 -16.24 -2.76 -0.72
N ASP A 155 -16.67 -2.86 -1.98
CA ASP A 155 -18.05 -2.57 -2.39
C ASP A 155 -19.08 -3.44 -1.64
N CYS A 156 -18.72 -4.67 -1.27
CA CYS A 156 -19.60 -5.57 -0.51
C CYS A 156 -19.94 -5.01 0.89
N VAL A 157 -19.07 -4.19 1.48
CA VAL A 157 -19.30 -3.53 2.76
C VAL A 157 -19.99 -2.19 2.55
N VAL A 158 -19.47 -1.38 1.62
CA VAL A 158 -19.99 -0.01 1.36
C VAL A 158 -21.45 -0.04 0.92
N ASN A 159 -21.86 -1.09 0.19
CA ASN A 159 -23.22 -1.24 -0.32
C ASN A 159 -24.17 -2.02 0.62
N ASP A 160 -23.72 -2.40 1.82
CA ASP A 160 -24.54 -3.03 2.87
C ASP A 160 -24.70 -2.06 4.05
N PRO A 161 -25.86 -1.36 4.17
CA PRO A 161 -26.05 -0.36 5.21
C PRO A 161 -25.94 -0.92 6.64
N GLN A 162 -26.38 -2.15 6.87
CA GLN A 162 -26.33 -2.75 8.21
C GLN A 162 -24.86 -3.05 8.59
N LEU A 163 -24.13 -3.71 7.70
CA LEU A 163 -22.71 -4.01 7.92
C LEU A 163 -21.89 -2.72 8.04
N TRP A 164 -22.21 -1.71 7.23
CA TRP A 164 -21.58 -0.40 7.31
C TRP A 164 -21.77 0.24 8.69
N ASP A 165 -22.99 0.27 9.20
CA ASP A 165 -23.29 0.86 10.52
C ASP A 165 -22.54 0.11 11.63
N GLU A 166 -22.51 -1.23 11.59
CA GLU A 166 -21.79 -2.06 12.57
C GLU A 166 -20.27 -1.76 12.56
N ILE A 167 -19.67 -1.58 11.37
CA ILE A 167 -18.25 -1.21 11.24
C ILE A 167 -18.02 0.22 11.70
N MET A 168 -18.92 1.15 11.39
CA MET A 168 -18.80 2.54 11.82
C MET A 168 -18.92 2.69 13.35
N GLU A 169 -19.62 1.80 14.03
CA GLU A 169 -19.62 1.77 15.50
C GLU A 169 -18.23 1.47 16.07
N GLN A 170 -17.45 0.64 15.37
CA GLN A 170 -16.09 0.26 15.78
C GLN A 170 -15.03 1.27 15.31
N THR A 171 -15.33 2.08 14.31
CA THR A 171 -14.40 3.07 13.75
C THR A 171 -14.56 4.43 14.46
N PRO A 172 -13.61 4.90 15.28
CA PRO A 172 -13.73 6.16 16.02
C PRO A 172 -14.04 7.38 15.15
N LEU A 173 -13.43 7.50 13.97
CA LEU A 173 -13.72 8.60 13.04
C LEU A 173 -15.04 8.45 12.28
N LYS A 174 -15.80 7.36 12.49
CA LYS A 174 -17.13 7.11 11.91
C LYS A 174 -17.17 7.20 10.38
N ARG A 175 -16.06 6.90 9.74
CA ARG A 175 -15.92 6.79 8.28
C ARG A 175 -14.67 6.00 7.91
N TRP A 176 -14.67 5.44 6.74
CA TRP A 176 -13.46 4.94 6.10
C TRP A 176 -12.69 6.05 5.38
N ALA A 177 -11.42 5.79 5.10
CA ALA A 177 -10.60 6.70 4.33
C ALA A 177 -11.01 6.70 2.83
N THR A 178 -10.73 7.80 2.14
CA THR A 178 -10.77 7.80 0.68
C THR A 178 -9.41 7.35 0.12
N PRO A 179 -9.37 6.85 -1.13
CA PRO A 179 -8.10 6.51 -1.78
C PRO A 179 -7.11 7.69 -1.84
N GLU A 180 -7.62 8.91 -1.98
CA GLU A 180 -6.82 10.15 -2.03
C GLU A 180 -6.15 10.45 -0.69
N GLU A 181 -6.81 10.17 0.44
CA GLU A 181 -6.20 10.32 1.77
C GLU A 181 -5.01 9.37 1.92
N ILE A 182 -5.13 8.13 1.44
CA ILE A 182 -4.03 7.18 1.44
C ILE A 182 -2.92 7.61 0.47
N ALA A 183 -3.28 8.19 -0.68
CA ALA A 183 -2.30 8.72 -1.64
C ALA A 183 -1.49 9.90 -1.07
N HIS A 184 -2.08 10.75 -0.23
CA HIS A 184 -1.36 11.81 0.47
C HIS A 184 -0.31 11.25 1.43
N TRP A 185 -0.65 10.21 2.20
CA TRP A 185 0.30 9.51 3.06
C TRP A 185 1.43 8.84 2.26
N ALA A 186 1.10 8.22 1.12
CA ALA A 186 2.09 7.62 0.24
C ALA A 186 3.07 8.67 -0.29
N TYR A 187 2.57 9.83 -0.71
CA TYR A 187 3.40 10.95 -1.16
C TYR A 187 4.31 11.47 -0.05
N PHE A 188 3.77 11.74 1.14
CA PHE A 188 4.54 12.18 2.29
C PHE A 188 5.67 11.18 2.61
N LEU A 189 5.38 9.90 2.72
CA LEU A 189 6.33 8.87 3.13
C LEU A 189 7.45 8.62 2.10
N THR A 190 7.23 8.96 0.83
CA THR A 190 8.19 8.66 -0.24
C THR A 190 8.91 9.88 -0.79
N VAL A 191 8.30 11.06 -0.72
CA VAL A 191 8.84 12.30 -1.31
C VAL A 191 9.33 13.28 -0.27
N GLU A 192 8.53 13.53 0.78
CA GLU A 192 8.84 14.52 1.81
C GLU A 192 9.65 13.92 2.97
N ASN A 193 9.38 12.68 3.32
CA ASN A 193 10.11 11.96 4.36
C ASN A 193 11.54 11.63 3.92
N SER A 194 12.50 11.92 4.80
CA SER A 194 13.91 11.62 4.56
C SER A 194 14.60 10.86 5.71
N PHE A 195 13.89 10.62 6.82
CA PHE A 195 14.52 10.06 8.02
C PHE A 195 13.74 8.88 8.65
N CYS A 196 12.41 8.85 8.49
CA CYS A 196 11.60 7.72 8.94
C CYS A 196 11.82 6.53 8.01
N THR A 197 12.34 5.42 8.54
CA THR A 197 12.56 4.17 7.78
C THR A 197 12.31 2.95 8.65
N GLY A 198 11.89 1.83 8.04
CA GLY A 198 11.58 0.58 8.73
C GLY A 198 10.30 0.63 9.55
N GLN A 199 9.46 1.65 9.37
CA GLN A 199 8.25 1.83 10.15
C GLN A 199 7.01 1.31 9.42
N SER A 200 6.01 0.96 10.22
CA SER A 200 4.66 0.61 9.78
C SER A 200 3.69 1.66 10.31
N ILE A 201 3.06 2.39 9.40
CA ILE A 201 2.18 3.51 9.72
C ILE A 201 0.73 3.07 9.48
N VAL A 202 0.00 2.85 10.56
CA VAL A 202 -1.43 2.51 10.50
C VAL A 202 -2.26 3.76 10.26
N VAL A 203 -3.14 3.70 9.26
CA VAL A 203 -4.07 4.77 8.87
C VAL A 203 -5.47 4.17 8.74
N ASP A 204 -6.19 4.09 9.84
CA ASP A 204 -7.41 3.28 9.97
C ASP A 204 -8.57 4.00 10.71
N GLY A 205 -8.48 5.31 10.90
CA GLY A 205 -9.52 6.05 11.63
C GLY A 205 -9.63 5.69 13.12
N GLY A 206 -8.61 4.99 13.66
CA GLY A 206 -8.55 4.56 15.05
C GLY A 206 -9.18 3.18 15.31
N GLU A 207 -9.60 2.46 14.28
CA GLU A 207 -10.29 1.18 14.41
C GLU A 207 -9.44 0.14 15.16
N SER A 208 -8.17 -0.04 14.83
CA SER A 208 -7.30 -1.03 15.45
C SER A 208 -6.94 -0.77 16.91
N ILE A 209 -7.14 0.45 17.39
CA ILE A 209 -6.88 0.85 18.80
C ILE A 209 -8.16 1.04 19.59
N ASN A 210 -9.33 0.83 18.99
CA ASN A 210 -10.61 0.95 19.64
C ASN A 210 -10.83 -0.23 20.59
N SER A 211 -10.42 -0.08 21.84
CA SER A 211 -10.65 -1.05 22.92
C SER A 211 -11.55 -0.44 23.98
N HIS A 212 -12.49 -1.24 24.50
CA HIS A 212 -13.28 -0.84 25.67
C HIS A 212 -12.40 -0.84 26.91
N PHE A 213 -11.79 0.31 27.21
CA PHE A 213 -11.07 0.51 28.46
C PHE A 213 -12.07 0.80 29.59
N VAL A 214 -12.20 -0.14 30.51
CA VAL A 214 -13.07 0.01 31.68
C VAL A 214 -12.25 0.57 32.83
N TRP A 215 -12.63 1.76 33.29
CA TRP A 215 -12.02 2.43 34.45
C TRP A 215 -13.07 2.79 35.46
N PRO A 216 -12.81 2.68 36.77
CA PRO A 216 -13.76 3.11 37.77
C PRO A 216 -14.07 4.60 37.66
N GLU A 217 -15.35 4.96 37.62
CA GLU A 217 -15.79 6.36 37.45
C GLU A 217 -15.45 7.27 38.64
N ASN A 218 -15.06 6.66 39.80
CA ASN A 218 -14.78 7.40 41.04
C ASN A 218 -13.39 7.03 41.60
N LEU A 219 -12.38 7.68 41.14
CA LEU A 219 -11.08 7.82 41.80
C LEU A 219 -10.86 9.27 42.18
#